data_ee5d4e7ef5474eaa58e9b05019b848e2
#
_entry.id   ee5d4e7ef5474eaa58e9b05019b848e2
#
_cell.length_a   1.000
_cell.length_b   1.000
_cell.length_c   1.000
_cell.angle_alpha   90.00
_cell.angle_beta   90.00
_cell.angle_gamma   90.00
#
_symmetry.space_group_name_H-M   'P 1'
#
loop_
_entity.id
_entity.type
_entity.pdbx_description
1 polymer ?
#
loop_
_entity_poly.entity_id
_entity_poly.type
_entity_poly.pdbx_seq_one_letter_code
_entity_poly.pdbx_strand_id
1 'polypeptide(L)'
;MGEDPRTPHRVFLRSAYSRSGSFGTHPFPVRHALHNLQSEAESRPDPFIRRTTPQALDSSRQEVASLLHVPKNEVVLVKNATTGVHTILHNLGLKKGDAVVYFDTVYGAVERMLFSSVEMTSMALKKVKYRLPLHPEELVTKFVDAVRAARDEGLNVRAAVFETIVSMPGVRFPFERLVEVCRAEGVLSLIDGAHGIGHIPLDLGTLQPDFFTSNCHKWLYTPRGCAVLYVPLRHQHLIRTTLPTSWGYIPAPDSPSTGASTMQTAGGGKSAFESLFEFVATTDDTPYLCIPAAMKFRRETCGGDERIFTYLEELANEAADIVAGELGTEVMQEPGIKHWKESLLRKCGMTTVRLPIPIQDGTDISPDAGKKRVCMPLPADEVPGVCRWMQDTLVDEYDTFLPVFPHGGWLWARLSAQVYLEKKDFEWVAPILKDLCERVGKKSQPEAKL
;
A
#
# COMPACT_ATOMS: atom_id res chain seq x y z
N MET A 1 35.94 -13.64 12.01
CA MET A 1 35.70 -12.75 10.88
C MET A 1 34.80 -11.64 11.39
N GLY A 2 35.27 -10.40 11.45
CA GLY A 2 34.48 -9.26 11.91
C GLY A 2 33.39 -8.95 10.88
N GLU A 3 32.15 -9.02 11.31
CA GLU A 3 31.00 -8.64 10.49
C GLU A 3 31.12 -7.15 10.09
N ASP A 4 30.99 -6.82 8.82
CA ASP A 4 31.06 -5.44 8.32
C ASP A 4 29.96 -4.61 8.99
N PRO A 5 30.29 -3.52 9.73
CA PRO A 5 29.30 -2.68 10.37
C PRO A 5 28.36 -1.96 9.38
N ARG A 6 28.66 -2.01 8.08
CA ARG A 6 27.87 -1.42 6.99
C ARG A 6 26.78 -2.33 6.44
N THR A 7 26.63 -3.57 6.95
CA THR A 7 25.53 -4.46 6.52
C THR A 7 24.19 -3.86 6.92
N PRO A 8 23.18 -3.81 6.02
CA PRO A 8 21.87 -3.21 6.27
C PRO A 8 21.20 -3.68 7.56
N HIS A 9 21.42 -4.95 7.97
CA HIS A 9 20.81 -5.55 9.18
C HIS A 9 21.21 -4.89 10.50
N ARG A 10 22.40 -4.28 10.58
CA ARG A 10 22.87 -3.60 11.80
C ARG A 10 22.43 -2.14 11.87
N VAL A 11 21.94 -1.59 10.77
CA VAL A 11 21.54 -0.17 10.66
C VAL A 11 20.08 0.04 11.11
N PHE A 12 19.29 -1.01 11.14
CA PHE A 12 17.94 -0.99 11.73
C PHE A 12 17.98 -1.36 13.20
N LEU A 13 17.11 -0.78 14.00
CA LEU A 13 16.95 -1.18 15.40
C LEU A 13 16.77 -2.71 15.46
N ARG A 14 17.60 -3.38 16.24
CA ARG A 14 17.37 -4.75 16.68
C ARG A 14 16.22 -4.83 17.70
N SER A 15 15.06 -4.34 17.40
CA SER A 15 13.87 -5.04 17.83
C SER A 15 13.77 -6.18 16.83
N ALA A 16 14.33 -7.31 17.24
CA ALA A 16 14.23 -8.53 16.49
C ALA A 16 12.80 -8.61 15.98
N TYR A 17 12.63 -8.77 14.63
CA TYR A 17 11.44 -9.40 14.12
C TYR A 17 10.20 -8.59 13.74
N SER A 18 10.27 -7.26 13.57
CA SER A 18 9.20 -6.58 12.83
C SER A 18 9.31 -6.93 11.34
N ARG A 19 8.83 -8.11 10.96
CA ARG A 19 8.75 -8.60 9.57
C ARG A 19 7.60 -7.97 8.81
N SER A 20 7.19 -6.77 9.22
CA SER A 20 5.99 -6.12 8.75
C SER A 20 6.27 -5.17 7.59
N GLY A 21 5.94 -5.59 6.37
CA GLY A 21 5.65 -4.67 5.26
C GLY A 21 4.36 -3.85 5.49
N SER A 22 3.65 -4.07 6.63
CA SER A 22 2.37 -3.42 6.90
C SER A 22 2.51 -1.95 7.29
N PHE A 23 3.45 -1.63 8.22
CA PHE A 23 3.60 -0.29 8.79
C PHE A 23 4.95 0.36 8.51
N GLY A 24 5.92 -0.41 8.03
CA GLY A 24 7.27 0.05 7.77
C GLY A 24 8.06 0.39 9.03
N THR A 25 9.37 0.51 8.86
CA THR A 25 10.31 1.00 9.85
C THR A 25 11.41 1.78 9.15
N HIS A 26 12.21 2.53 9.90
CA HIS A 26 13.28 3.35 9.35
C HIS A 26 14.62 3.04 10.01
N PRO A 27 15.75 3.18 9.28
CA PRO A 27 17.08 2.88 9.79
C PRO A 27 17.60 3.98 10.71
N PHE A 28 18.65 3.67 11.47
CA PHE A 28 19.28 4.62 12.41
C PHE A 28 19.65 5.99 11.80
N PRO A 29 20.22 6.08 10.59
CA PRO A 29 20.52 7.38 9.99
C PRO A 29 19.27 8.25 9.80
N VAL A 30 18.14 7.65 9.41
CA VAL A 30 16.87 8.35 9.27
C VAL A 30 16.28 8.73 10.62
N ARG A 31 16.40 7.85 11.64
CA ARG A 31 16.00 8.15 13.00
C ARG A 31 16.80 9.34 13.58
N HIS A 32 18.09 9.38 13.31
CA HIS A 32 18.94 10.48 13.75
C HIS A 32 18.53 11.81 13.09
N ALA A 33 18.27 11.79 11.79
CA ALA A 33 17.73 12.95 11.07
C ALA A 33 16.40 13.43 11.66
N LEU A 34 15.47 12.50 11.97
CA LEU A 34 14.19 12.81 12.59
C LEU A 34 14.37 13.52 13.93
N HIS A 35 15.20 12.97 14.84
CA HIS A 35 15.43 13.57 16.17
C HIS A 35 16.07 14.96 16.07
N ASN A 36 17.00 15.18 15.13
CA ASN A 36 17.62 16.48 14.91
C ASN A 36 16.59 17.51 14.43
N LEU A 37 15.75 17.15 13.45
CA LEU A 37 14.70 18.02 12.93
C LEU A 37 13.67 18.37 14.02
N GLN A 38 13.24 17.40 14.83
CA GLN A 38 12.34 17.64 15.95
C GLN A 38 12.97 18.55 17.00
N SER A 39 14.25 18.33 17.36
CA SER A 39 14.96 19.18 18.30
C SER A 39 15.11 20.63 17.79
N GLU A 40 15.36 20.81 16.49
CA GLU A 40 15.42 22.13 15.86
C GLU A 40 14.04 22.81 15.87
N ALA A 41 12.98 22.08 15.53
CA ALA A 41 11.61 22.58 15.54
C ALA A 41 11.19 23.07 16.92
N GLU A 42 11.48 22.31 17.98
CA GLU A 42 11.15 22.68 19.37
C GLU A 42 12.00 23.82 19.88
N SER A 43 13.25 23.95 19.45
CA SER A 43 14.13 25.03 19.88
C SER A 43 13.73 26.41 19.33
N ARG A 44 13.16 26.45 18.12
CA ARG A 44 12.79 27.69 17.42
C ARG A 44 11.59 27.44 16.47
N PRO A 45 10.38 27.24 16.98
CA PRO A 45 9.23 26.77 16.17
C PRO A 45 8.85 27.75 15.05
N ASP A 46 8.74 29.04 15.29
CA ASP A 46 8.35 30.02 14.26
C ASP A 46 9.34 30.09 13.08
N PRO A 47 10.65 30.27 13.28
CA PRO A 47 11.62 30.21 12.18
C PRO A 47 11.66 28.86 11.48
N PHE A 48 11.55 27.77 12.22
CA PHE A 48 11.53 26.41 11.63
C PHE A 48 10.33 26.24 10.71
N ILE A 49 9.11 26.49 11.20
CA ILE A 49 7.87 26.30 10.43
C ILE A 49 7.82 27.27 9.23
N ARG A 50 8.20 28.54 9.42
CA ARG A 50 8.02 29.57 8.39
C ARG A 50 9.13 29.62 7.34
N ARG A 51 10.33 29.12 7.63
CA ARG A 51 11.50 29.25 6.75
C ARG A 51 12.17 27.91 6.44
N THR A 52 12.46 27.10 7.46
CA THR A 52 13.16 25.82 7.27
C THR A 52 12.24 24.80 6.59
N THR A 53 11.02 24.62 7.10
CA THR A 53 10.06 23.63 6.58
C THR A 53 9.76 23.79 5.09
N PRO A 54 9.41 24.99 4.55
CA PRO A 54 9.13 25.13 3.12
C PRO A 54 10.28 24.70 2.20
N GLN A 55 11.53 25.05 2.57
CA GLN A 55 12.73 24.68 1.80
C GLN A 55 13.01 23.17 1.89
N ALA A 56 12.88 22.60 3.08
CA ALA A 56 13.09 21.17 3.31
C ALA A 56 12.00 20.31 2.63
N LEU A 57 10.75 20.78 2.58
CA LEU A 57 9.67 20.16 1.81
C LEU A 57 9.99 20.15 0.31
N ASP A 58 10.53 21.24 -0.23
CA ASP A 58 10.94 21.30 -1.63
C ASP A 58 12.04 20.30 -1.97
N SER A 59 13.01 20.14 -1.06
CA SER A 59 14.07 19.12 -1.21
C SER A 59 13.48 17.70 -1.15
N SER A 60 12.56 17.45 -0.25
CA SER A 60 11.87 16.16 -0.11
C SER A 60 11.03 15.82 -1.35
N ARG A 61 10.28 16.80 -1.87
CA ARG A 61 9.50 16.65 -3.11
C ARG A 61 10.38 16.38 -4.31
N GLN A 62 11.55 17.03 -4.40
CA GLN A 62 12.52 16.81 -5.49
C GLN A 62 13.03 15.36 -5.49
N GLU A 63 13.40 14.81 -4.33
CA GLU A 63 13.86 13.40 -4.24
C GLU A 63 12.76 12.42 -4.69
N VAL A 64 11.52 12.63 -4.24
CA VAL A 64 10.39 11.77 -4.61
C VAL A 64 10.02 11.92 -6.09
N ALA A 65 9.99 13.16 -6.60
CA ALA A 65 9.70 13.43 -8.01
C ALA A 65 10.72 12.76 -8.94
N SER A 66 12.01 12.84 -8.56
CA SER A 66 13.08 12.16 -9.30
C SER A 66 12.90 10.63 -9.30
N LEU A 67 12.52 10.03 -8.15
CA LEU A 67 12.27 8.59 -8.05
C LEU A 67 11.05 8.14 -8.86
N LEU A 68 10.04 8.99 -9.01
CA LEU A 68 8.82 8.71 -9.78
C LEU A 68 8.90 9.14 -11.24
N HIS A 69 10.02 9.75 -11.67
CA HIS A 69 10.25 10.28 -13.01
C HIS A 69 9.22 11.34 -13.44
N VAL A 70 8.89 12.27 -12.54
CA VAL A 70 7.87 13.31 -12.76
C VAL A 70 8.40 14.71 -12.36
N PRO A 71 7.78 15.79 -12.86
CA PRO A 71 8.07 17.15 -12.40
C PRO A 71 7.78 17.34 -10.90
N LYS A 72 8.65 18.09 -10.19
CA LYS A 72 8.50 18.37 -8.75
C LYS A 72 7.16 19.04 -8.41
N ASN A 73 6.66 19.91 -9.27
CA ASN A 73 5.40 20.63 -9.05
C ASN A 73 4.13 19.77 -9.25
N GLU A 74 4.29 18.50 -9.63
CA GLU A 74 3.21 17.51 -9.65
C GLU A 74 3.16 16.62 -8.40
N VAL A 75 4.07 16.84 -7.44
CA VAL A 75 4.22 16.02 -6.24
C VAL A 75 4.03 16.87 -4.99
N VAL A 76 3.20 16.40 -4.07
CA VAL A 76 3.03 16.95 -2.71
C VAL A 76 3.09 15.83 -1.68
N LEU A 77 3.23 16.19 -0.40
CA LEU A 77 3.32 15.23 0.70
C LEU A 77 2.04 15.25 1.53
N VAL A 78 1.63 14.07 1.96
CA VAL A 78 0.45 13.83 2.80
C VAL A 78 0.77 12.82 3.90
N LYS A 79 -0.06 12.74 4.94
CA LYS A 79 0.24 11.88 6.10
C LYS A 79 0.29 10.39 5.76
N ASN A 80 -0.56 9.92 4.86
CA ASN A 80 -0.61 8.53 4.41
C ASN A 80 -1.41 8.41 3.11
N ALA A 81 -1.35 7.24 2.45
CA ALA A 81 -2.08 6.97 1.21
C ALA A 81 -3.61 7.07 1.41
N THR A 82 -4.14 6.68 2.56
CA THR A 82 -5.57 6.84 2.88
C THR A 82 -5.99 8.31 2.79
N THR A 83 -5.20 9.23 3.35
CA THR A 83 -5.41 10.67 3.21
C THR A 83 -5.31 11.10 1.74
N GLY A 84 -4.34 10.57 0.99
CA GLY A 84 -4.18 10.87 -0.44
C GLY A 84 -5.40 10.46 -1.27
N VAL A 85 -5.87 9.22 -1.14
CA VAL A 85 -7.08 8.71 -1.81
C VAL A 85 -8.30 9.55 -1.43
N HIS A 86 -8.47 9.83 -0.13
CA HIS A 86 -9.60 10.64 0.34
C HIS A 86 -9.57 12.08 -0.21
N THR A 87 -8.40 12.69 -0.24
CA THR A 87 -8.23 14.03 -0.82
C THR A 87 -8.67 14.06 -2.27
N ILE A 88 -8.29 13.08 -3.09
CA ILE A 88 -8.71 13.01 -4.48
C ILE A 88 -10.23 12.81 -4.60
N LEU A 89 -10.79 11.78 -3.95
CA LEU A 89 -12.22 11.49 -4.03
C LEU A 89 -13.08 12.68 -3.58
N HIS A 90 -12.67 13.36 -2.51
CA HIS A 90 -13.35 14.55 -2.00
C HIS A 90 -13.37 15.71 -3.01
N ASN A 91 -12.28 15.89 -3.76
CA ASN A 91 -12.13 16.97 -4.73
C ASN A 91 -12.75 16.67 -6.11
N LEU A 92 -13.11 15.43 -6.43
CA LEU A 92 -13.70 15.07 -7.73
C LEU A 92 -15.13 15.62 -7.93
N GLY A 93 -15.77 16.15 -6.89
CA GLY A 93 -17.12 16.71 -6.98
C GLY A 93 -18.17 15.70 -7.45
N LEU A 94 -18.04 14.45 -6.97
CA LEU A 94 -18.94 13.35 -7.32
C LEU A 94 -20.38 13.66 -6.87
N LYS A 95 -21.36 13.23 -7.67
CA LYS A 95 -22.78 13.48 -7.43
C LYS A 95 -23.64 12.30 -7.88
N LYS A 96 -24.94 12.38 -7.61
CA LYS A 96 -25.93 11.42 -8.09
C LYS A 96 -25.83 11.23 -9.62
N GLY A 97 -25.77 9.99 -10.06
CA GLY A 97 -25.56 9.60 -11.45
C GLY A 97 -24.10 9.36 -11.82
N ASP A 98 -23.14 9.83 -11.03
CA ASP A 98 -21.73 9.44 -11.18
C ASP A 98 -21.48 8.08 -10.53
N ALA A 99 -20.47 7.36 -11.04
CA ALA A 99 -20.03 6.07 -10.49
C ALA A 99 -18.51 6.04 -10.29
N VAL A 100 -18.09 5.33 -9.26
CA VAL A 100 -16.69 4.92 -9.03
C VAL A 100 -16.60 3.40 -9.11
N VAL A 101 -15.66 2.89 -9.93
CA VAL A 101 -15.36 1.46 -10.05
C VAL A 101 -14.20 1.13 -9.12
N TYR A 102 -14.28 0.02 -8.39
CA TYR A 102 -13.22 -0.44 -7.50
C TYR A 102 -13.19 -1.96 -7.41
N PHE A 103 -12.09 -2.52 -6.92
CA PHE A 103 -11.87 -3.95 -6.89
C PHE A 103 -12.18 -4.57 -5.52
N ASP A 104 -12.50 -5.85 -5.50
CA ASP A 104 -12.91 -6.60 -4.30
C ASP A 104 -11.80 -6.67 -3.22
N THR A 105 -10.54 -6.53 -3.62
CA THR A 105 -9.37 -6.51 -2.73
C THR A 105 -8.94 -5.11 -2.28
N VAL A 106 -9.71 -4.06 -2.62
CA VAL A 106 -9.37 -2.70 -2.20
C VAL A 106 -9.15 -2.63 -0.69
N TYR A 107 -8.15 -1.85 -0.27
CA TYR A 107 -7.85 -1.70 1.14
C TYR A 107 -9.09 -1.28 1.96
N GLY A 108 -9.36 -1.99 3.08
CA GLY A 108 -10.61 -1.86 3.82
C GLY A 108 -10.95 -0.42 4.25
N ALA A 109 -9.96 0.44 4.57
CA ALA A 109 -10.23 1.84 4.88
C ALA A 109 -10.68 2.63 3.63
N VAL A 110 -10.17 2.30 2.45
CA VAL A 110 -10.61 2.91 1.18
C VAL A 110 -12.04 2.47 0.85
N GLU A 111 -12.37 1.20 1.06
CA GLU A 111 -13.75 0.74 0.86
C GLU A 111 -14.74 1.46 1.78
N ARG A 112 -14.40 1.63 3.07
CA ARG A 112 -15.21 2.41 4.02
C ARG A 112 -15.35 3.87 3.61
N MET A 113 -14.30 4.46 3.08
CA MET A 113 -14.32 5.82 2.53
C MET A 113 -15.25 5.93 1.32
N LEU A 114 -15.24 4.95 0.42
CA LEU A 114 -16.16 4.89 -0.72
C LEU A 114 -17.62 4.81 -0.25
N PHE A 115 -17.93 4.00 0.78
CA PHE A 115 -19.27 3.95 1.36
C PHE A 115 -19.69 5.30 1.97
N SER A 116 -18.83 5.93 2.76
CA SER A 116 -19.07 7.27 3.29
C SER A 116 -19.30 8.30 2.18
N SER A 117 -18.54 8.21 1.08
CA SER A 117 -18.72 9.10 -0.07
C SER A 117 -20.09 8.90 -0.74
N VAL A 118 -20.61 7.67 -0.81
CA VAL A 118 -21.98 7.42 -1.30
C VAL A 118 -23.02 8.13 -0.45
N GLU A 119 -22.89 8.06 0.88
CA GLU A 119 -23.82 8.72 1.80
C GLU A 119 -23.82 10.24 1.61
N MET A 120 -22.65 10.84 1.34
CA MET A 120 -22.52 12.29 1.19
C MET A 120 -22.93 12.81 -0.20
N THR A 121 -22.73 12.03 -1.26
CA THR A 121 -22.84 12.52 -2.65
C THR A 121 -23.93 11.84 -3.47
N SER A 122 -24.48 10.73 -2.96
CA SER A 122 -25.42 9.86 -3.70
C SER A 122 -24.85 9.28 -5.00
N MET A 123 -23.51 9.21 -5.13
CA MET A 123 -22.86 8.51 -6.26
C MET A 123 -23.09 7.00 -6.17
N ALA A 124 -22.88 6.29 -7.27
CA ALA A 124 -22.92 4.83 -7.31
C ALA A 124 -21.53 4.20 -7.13
N LEU A 125 -21.50 2.98 -6.62
CA LEU A 125 -20.29 2.16 -6.56
C LEU A 125 -20.44 0.92 -7.43
N LYS A 126 -19.40 0.57 -8.16
CA LYS A 126 -19.30 -0.64 -8.96
C LYS A 126 -18.09 -1.45 -8.53
N LYS A 127 -18.36 -2.53 -7.80
CA LYS A 127 -17.32 -3.44 -7.33
C LYS A 127 -17.02 -4.49 -8.38
N VAL A 128 -15.77 -4.57 -8.84
CA VAL A 128 -15.24 -5.66 -9.66
C VAL A 128 -14.98 -6.85 -8.76
N LYS A 129 -15.85 -7.87 -8.84
CA LYS A 129 -15.71 -9.12 -8.09
C LYS A 129 -14.80 -10.09 -8.81
N TYR A 130 -13.85 -10.64 -8.10
CA TYR A 130 -12.92 -11.65 -8.63
C TYR A 130 -12.30 -12.47 -7.49
N ARG A 131 -11.59 -13.52 -7.82
CA ARG A 131 -10.91 -14.39 -6.88
C ARG A 131 -9.51 -14.71 -7.41
N LEU A 132 -8.49 -14.40 -6.60
CA LEU A 132 -7.12 -14.78 -6.91
C LEU A 132 -6.86 -16.26 -6.57
N PRO A 133 -5.92 -16.92 -7.24
CA PRO A 133 -5.13 -16.39 -8.37
C PRO A 133 -5.88 -16.43 -9.70
N LEU A 134 -5.63 -15.44 -10.54
CA LEU A 134 -6.06 -15.40 -11.94
C LEU A 134 -5.04 -14.65 -12.79
N HIS A 135 -5.12 -14.81 -14.11
CA HIS A 135 -4.26 -14.07 -15.02
C HIS A 135 -4.59 -12.58 -15.02
N PRO A 136 -3.59 -11.67 -15.04
CA PRO A 136 -3.81 -10.23 -15.03
C PRO A 136 -4.78 -9.73 -16.10
N GLU A 137 -4.74 -10.26 -17.31
CA GLU A 137 -5.65 -9.85 -18.40
C GLU A 137 -7.12 -10.25 -18.14
N GLU A 138 -7.38 -11.31 -17.39
CA GLU A 138 -8.74 -11.66 -16.97
C GLU A 138 -9.30 -10.60 -16.01
N LEU A 139 -8.44 -10.06 -15.13
CA LEU A 139 -8.79 -8.98 -14.22
C LEU A 139 -9.11 -7.68 -14.97
N VAL A 140 -8.29 -7.37 -15.99
CA VAL A 140 -8.52 -6.23 -16.89
C VAL A 140 -9.86 -6.39 -17.63
N THR A 141 -10.15 -7.59 -18.15
CA THR A 141 -11.43 -7.88 -18.80
C THR A 141 -12.62 -7.63 -17.87
N LYS A 142 -12.55 -8.14 -16.62
CA LYS A 142 -13.61 -7.91 -15.60
C LYS A 142 -13.79 -6.43 -15.28
N PHE A 143 -12.73 -5.64 -15.29
CA PHE A 143 -12.81 -4.19 -15.11
C PHE A 143 -13.55 -3.52 -16.26
N VAL A 144 -13.21 -3.85 -17.52
CA VAL A 144 -13.89 -3.32 -18.71
C VAL A 144 -15.39 -3.66 -18.67
N ASP A 145 -15.73 -4.90 -18.34
CA ASP A 145 -17.12 -5.35 -18.24
C ASP A 145 -17.89 -4.58 -17.15
N ALA A 146 -17.25 -4.29 -16.00
CA ALA A 146 -17.87 -3.49 -14.94
C ALA A 146 -18.11 -2.04 -15.36
N VAL A 147 -17.17 -1.44 -16.12
CA VAL A 147 -17.33 -0.09 -16.68
C VAL A 147 -18.50 -0.05 -17.67
N ARG A 148 -18.58 -1.03 -18.56
CA ARG A 148 -19.68 -1.14 -19.55
C ARG A 148 -21.02 -1.33 -18.87
N ALA A 149 -21.12 -2.29 -17.95
CA ALA A 149 -22.35 -2.54 -17.20
C ALA A 149 -22.84 -1.29 -16.44
N ALA A 150 -21.93 -0.51 -15.84
CA ALA A 150 -22.29 0.75 -15.20
C ALA A 150 -22.88 1.77 -16.18
N ARG A 151 -22.31 1.87 -17.38
CA ARG A 151 -22.84 2.77 -18.44
C ARG A 151 -24.17 2.31 -18.99
N ASP A 152 -24.38 1.01 -19.14
CA ASP A 152 -25.67 0.42 -19.58
C ASP A 152 -26.78 0.71 -18.56
N GLU A 153 -26.43 0.88 -17.28
CA GLU A 153 -27.34 1.36 -16.24
C GLU A 153 -27.55 2.90 -16.25
N GLY A 154 -26.97 3.61 -17.21
CA GLY A 154 -27.07 5.08 -17.34
C GLY A 154 -26.15 5.86 -16.39
N LEU A 155 -25.16 5.23 -15.79
CA LEU A 155 -24.21 5.88 -14.89
C LEU A 155 -23.02 6.48 -15.66
N ASN A 156 -22.56 7.64 -15.18
CA ASN A 156 -21.32 8.27 -15.64
C ASN A 156 -20.14 7.76 -14.81
N VAL A 157 -19.35 6.85 -15.36
CA VAL A 157 -18.18 6.31 -14.66
C VAL A 157 -17.09 7.37 -14.64
N ARG A 158 -16.87 8.00 -13.48
CA ARG A 158 -15.96 9.12 -13.29
C ARG A 158 -14.54 8.69 -12.96
N ALA A 159 -14.38 7.69 -12.13
CA ALA A 159 -13.07 7.24 -11.66
C ALA A 159 -13.03 5.74 -11.37
N ALA A 160 -11.84 5.18 -11.40
CA ALA A 160 -11.54 3.84 -10.93
C ALA A 160 -10.46 3.90 -9.84
N VAL A 161 -10.64 3.11 -8.77
CA VAL A 161 -9.67 2.99 -7.66
C VAL A 161 -9.09 1.59 -7.66
N PHE A 162 -7.77 1.48 -7.73
CA PHE A 162 -7.04 0.20 -7.72
C PHE A 162 -5.63 0.36 -7.15
N GLU A 163 -5.04 -0.75 -6.72
CA GLU A 163 -3.73 -0.75 -6.08
C GLU A 163 -2.59 -1.03 -7.07
N THR A 164 -1.34 -0.70 -6.69
CA THR A 164 -0.13 -1.23 -7.33
C THR A 164 0.18 -2.64 -6.86
N ILE A 165 0.03 -2.86 -5.56
CA ILE A 165 0.22 -4.13 -4.88
C ILE A 165 -0.89 -4.25 -3.86
N VAL A 166 -1.66 -5.32 -3.95
CA VAL A 166 -2.74 -5.62 -3.02
C VAL A 166 -2.15 -5.91 -1.64
N SER A 167 -2.77 -5.38 -0.59
CA SER A 167 -2.28 -5.58 0.77
C SER A 167 -2.51 -7.01 1.26
N MET A 168 -3.69 -7.56 0.98
CA MET A 168 -4.08 -8.95 1.28
C MET A 168 -5.05 -9.45 0.21
N PRO A 169 -4.60 -10.44 -0.59
CA PRO A 169 -3.30 -11.11 -0.61
C PRO A 169 -2.17 -10.21 -1.12
N GLY A 170 -0.94 -10.42 -0.63
CA GLY A 170 0.23 -9.63 -1.03
C GLY A 170 0.72 -10.02 -2.43
N VAL A 171 0.12 -9.47 -3.45
CA VAL A 171 0.44 -9.73 -4.87
C VAL A 171 0.50 -8.43 -5.66
N ARG A 172 1.32 -8.40 -6.72
CA ARG A 172 1.36 -7.28 -7.65
C ARG A 172 0.08 -7.23 -8.48
N PHE A 173 -0.45 -6.02 -8.67
CA PHE A 173 -1.64 -5.77 -9.45
C PHE A 173 -1.29 -5.26 -10.85
N PRO A 174 -2.09 -5.49 -11.90
CA PRO A 174 -1.80 -5.04 -13.26
C PRO A 174 -2.17 -3.57 -13.47
N PHE A 175 -1.70 -2.70 -12.59
CA PHE A 175 -2.09 -1.29 -12.55
C PHE A 175 -1.70 -0.52 -13.82
N GLU A 176 -0.61 -0.89 -14.46
CA GLU A 176 -0.19 -0.28 -15.73
C GLU A 176 -1.24 -0.48 -16.82
N ARG A 177 -1.71 -1.73 -16.96
CA ARG A 177 -2.78 -2.07 -17.92
C ARG A 177 -4.10 -1.39 -17.59
N LEU A 178 -4.42 -1.28 -16.31
CA LEU A 178 -5.64 -0.60 -15.86
C LEU A 178 -5.59 0.90 -16.14
N VAL A 179 -4.43 1.56 -16.01
CA VAL A 179 -4.27 2.98 -16.41
C VAL A 179 -4.50 3.16 -17.90
N GLU A 180 -3.95 2.28 -18.76
CA GLU A 180 -4.18 2.32 -20.21
C GLU A 180 -5.67 2.18 -20.54
N VAL A 181 -6.35 1.24 -19.91
CA VAL A 181 -7.80 1.03 -20.10
C VAL A 181 -8.61 2.23 -19.58
N CYS A 182 -8.29 2.75 -18.40
CA CYS A 182 -8.94 3.96 -17.87
C CYS A 182 -8.85 5.12 -18.88
N ARG A 183 -7.66 5.34 -19.45
CA ARG A 183 -7.44 6.38 -20.47
C ARG A 183 -8.28 6.13 -21.71
N ALA A 184 -8.33 4.89 -22.23
CA ALA A 184 -9.12 4.53 -23.38
C ALA A 184 -10.63 4.69 -23.15
N GLU A 185 -11.08 4.39 -21.93
CA GLU A 185 -12.48 4.50 -21.52
C GLU A 185 -12.86 5.91 -21.02
N GLY A 186 -11.95 6.87 -20.94
CA GLY A 186 -12.24 8.21 -20.39
C GLY A 186 -12.61 8.21 -18.90
N VAL A 187 -12.07 7.25 -18.15
CA VAL A 187 -12.26 7.08 -16.70
C VAL A 187 -11.00 7.55 -15.98
N LEU A 188 -11.13 8.37 -14.95
CA LEU A 188 -9.97 8.83 -14.18
C LEU A 188 -9.38 7.66 -13.37
N SER A 189 -8.08 7.43 -13.52
CA SER A 189 -7.32 6.43 -12.77
C SER A 189 -6.85 7.01 -11.43
N LEU A 190 -7.27 6.42 -10.31
CA LEU A 190 -6.77 6.72 -8.97
C LEU A 190 -6.04 5.49 -8.42
N ILE A 191 -4.71 5.57 -8.39
CA ILE A 191 -3.87 4.45 -7.92
C ILE A 191 -3.60 4.60 -6.42
N ASP A 192 -4.13 3.67 -5.62
CA ASP A 192 -3.65 3.43 -4.26
C ASP A 192 -2.34 2.65 -4.33
N GLY A 193 -1.26 3.37 -4.43
CA GLY A 193 0.09 2.83 -4.42
C GLY A 193 0.67 2.66 -3.02
N ALA A 194 -0.16 2.44 -1.98
CA ALA A 194 0.30 2.38 -0.59
C ALA A 194 1.53 1.49 -0.38
N HIS A 195 1.72 0.47 -1.20
CA HIS A 195 2.86 -0.44 -1.22
C HIS A 195 3.79 -0.22 -2.45
N GLY A 196 3.65 0.88 -3.20
CA GLY A 196 4.36 1.07 -4.48
C GLY A 196 5.75 1.69 -4.35
N ILE A 197 5.81 2.94 -3.86
CA ILE A 197 7.06 3.71 -3.83
C ILE A 197 8.14 3.03 -2.98
N GLY A 198 9.34 2.90 -3.54
CA GLY A 198 10.48 2.25 -2.88
C GLY A 198 10.42 0.73 -2.84
N HIS A 199 9.35 0.11 -3.34
CA HIS A 199 9.09 -1.33 -3.34
C HIS A 199 9.24 -1.96 -4.73
N ILE A 200 8.72 -1.31 -5.73
CA ILE A 200 8.81 -1.70 -7.15
C ILE A 200 9.25 -0.51 -7.99
N PRO A 201 9.82 -0.73 -9.18
CA PRO A 201 10.06 0.34 -10.12
C PRO A 201 8.76 1.05 -10.51
N LEU A 202 8.75 2.38 -10.50
CA LEU A 202 7.62 3.21 -10.87
C LEU A 202 8.11 4.32 -11.80
N ASP A 203 7.53 4.41 -12.99
CA ASP A 203 7.73 5.52 -13.93
C ASP A 203 6.37 6.15 -14.24
N LEU A 204 5.96 7.10 -13.39
CA LEU A 204 4.70 7.80 -13.56
C LEU A 204 4.74 8.78 -14.73
N GLY A 205 5.94 9.25 -15.10
CA GLY A 205 6.14 10.13 -16.27
C GLY A 205 5.78 9.43 -17.58
N THR A 206 6.13 8.17 -17.73
CA THR A 206 5.75 7.33 -18.87
C THR A 206 4.32 6.78 -18.73
N LEU A 207 3.94 6.28 -17.57
CA LEU A 207 2.62 5.68 -17.30
C LEU A 207 1.49 6.70 -17.38
N GLN A 208 1.72 7.93 -16.88
CA GLN A 208 0.78 9.05 -16.86
C GLN A 208 -0.59 8.72 -16.23
N PRO A 209 -0.67 8.18 -15.02
CA PRO A 209 -1.95 8.03 -14.34
C PRO A 209 -2.56 9.40 -14.03
N ASP A 210 -3.85 9.43 -13.73
CA ASP A 210 -4.50 10.70 -13.37
C ASP A 210 -4.21 11.09 -11.93
N PHE A 211 -4.15 10.11 -11.01
CA PHE A 211 -3.78 10.30 -9.61
C PHE A 211 -3.02 9.09 -9.09
N PHE A 212 -2.04 9.36 -8.23
CA PHE A 212 -1.30 8.30 -7.53
C PHE A 212 -0.96 8.76 -6.12
N THR A 213 -1.09 7.88 -5.14
CA THR A 213 -0.62 8.11 -3.77
C THR A 213 0.11 6.89 -3.24
N SER A 214 1.16 7.09 -2.43
CA SER A 214 1.96 5.98 -1.91
C SER A 214 2.60 6.28 -0.57
N ASN A 215 2.68 5.28 0.31
CA ASN A 215 3.27 5.43 1.63
C ASN A 215 4.81 5.37 1.59
N CYS A 216 5.47 6.50 1.79
CA CYS A 216 6.93 6.56 1.91
C CYS A 216 7.44 5.81 3.15
N HIS A 217 6.65 5.76 4.22
CA HIS A 217 7.03 5.11 5.47
C HIS A 217 7.03 3.56 5.41
N LYS A 218 6.48 2.93 4.35
CA LYS A 218 6.48 1.46 4.22
C LYS A 218 7.76 0.93 3.58
N TRP A 219 8.09 1.39 2.38
CA TRP A 219 9.18 0.84 1.57
C TRP A 219 10.27 1.84 1.19
N LEU A 220 10.03 3.14 1.45
CA LEU A 220 11.03 4.18 1.25
C LEU A 220 11.84 4.48 2.54
N TYR A 221 11.48 3.82 3.66
CA TYR A 221 12.17 3.88 4.96
C TYR A 221 12.11 5.25 5.65
N THR A 222 11.07 6.04 5.39
CA THR A 222 10.81 7.26 6.17
C THR A 222 10.10 6.95 7.49
N PRO A 223 10.09 7.87 8.46
CA PRO A 223 9.21 7.76 9.61
C PRO A 223 7.73 7.69 9.19
N ARG A 224 6.89 7.07 10.04
CA ARG A 224 5.44 7.02 9.81
C ARG A 224 4.83 8.42 9.78
N GLY A 225 3.73 8.57 9.04
CA GLY A 225 3.12 9.88 8.79
C GLY A 225 3.70 10.57 7.55
N CYS A 226 4.25 9.81 6.58
CA CYS A 226 4.84 10.32 5.35
C CYS A 226 4.36 9.50 4.15
N ALA A 227 3.72 10.16 3.20
CA ALA A 227 3.28 9.62 1.92
C ALA A 227 3.37 10.69 0.83
N VAL A 228 3.43 10.25 -0.41
CA VAL A 228 3.38 11.10 -1.59
C VAL A 228 1.98 11.11 -2.18
N LEU A 229 1.57 12.26 -2.72
CA LEU A 229 0.42 12.43 -3.58
C LEU A 229 0.91 13.07 -4.89
N TYR A 230 0.71 12.36 -6.00
CA TYR A 230 0.99 12.82 -7.36
C TYR A 230 -0.30 13.25 -8.03
N VAL A 231 -0.30 14.48 -8.55
CA VAL A 231 -1.37 15.06 -9.36
C VAL A 231 -0.74 15.79 -10.54
N PRO A 232 -0.85 15.27 -11.77
CA PRO A 232 -0.28 15.93 -12.94
C PRO A 232 -0.92 17.30 -13.18
N LEU A 233 -0.17 18.21 -13.79
CA LEU A 233 -0.61 19.57 -14.05
C LEU A 233 -2.02 19.66 -14.67
N ARG A 234 -2.34 18.71 -15.58
CA ARG A 234 -3.66 18.65 -16.25
C ARG A 234 -4.84 18.49 -15.28
N HIS A 235 -4.62 17.98 -14.07
CA HIS A 235 -5.67 17.69 -13.07
C HIS A 235 -5.57 18.53 -11.79
N GLN A 236 -4.53 19.37 -11.62
CA GLN A 236 -4.36 20.17 -10.40
C GLN A 236 -5.54 21.14 -10.16
N HIS A 237 -6.18 21.61 -11.21
CA HIS A 237 -7.38 22.46 -11.12
C HIS A 237 -8.57 21.79 -10.40
N LEU A 238 -8.61 20.46 -10.34
CA LEU A 238 -9.60 19.70 -9.61
C LEU A 238 -9.38 19.76 -8.10
N ILE A 239 -8.14 19.95 -7.65
CA ILE A 239 -7.75 19.89 -6.24
C ILE A 239 -7.83 21.27 -5.62
N ARG A 240 -8.92 21.54 -4.89
CA ARG A 240 -9.23 22.83 -4.31
C ARG A 240 -9.13 22.88 -2.80
N THR A 241 -9.04 21.72 -2.14
CA THR A 241 -8.92 21.60 -0.69
C THR A 241 -8.06 20.41 -0.28
N THR A 242 -7.46 20.51 0.89
CA THR A 242 -6.81 19.39 1.60
C THR A 242 -7.79 18.76 2.60
N LEU A 243 -7.35 17.72 3.30
CA LEU A 243 -8.03 17.11 4.44
C LEU A 243 -7.09 17.11 5.66
N PRO A 244 -7.41 17.90 6.70
CA PRO A 244 -8.52 18.87 6.81
C PRO A 244 -8.37 20.04 5.84
N THR A 245 -9.48 20.77 5.57
CA THR A 245 -9.43 22.03 4.82
C THR A 245 -8.57 23.06 5.54
N SER A 246 -7.71 23.75 4.80
CA SER A 246 -6.74 24.69 5.35
C SER A 246 -6.78 26.06 4.66
N TRP A 247 -5.83 26.92 5.01
CA TRP A 247 -5.69 28.28 4.48
C TRP A 247 -5.62 28.38 2.95
N GLY A 248 -5.08 27.35 2.30
CA GLY A 248 -4.93 27.30 0.85
C GLY A 248 -6.22 26.94 0.10
N TYR A 249 -7.37 26.79 0.77
CA TYR A 249 -8.64 26.45 0.13
C TYR A 249 -8.98 27.38 -1.04
N ILE A 250 -9.31 26.79 -2.18
CA ILE A 250 -9.67 27.51 -3.42
C ILE A 250 -11.19 27.40 -3.62
N PRO A 251 -11.95 28.49 -3.42
CA PRO A 251 -13.40 28.51 -3.63
C PRO A 251 -13.79 28.12 -5.06
N ALA A 252 -14.99 27.56 -5.23
CA ALA A 252 -15.57 27.39 -6.57
C ALA A 252 -15.84 28.76 -7.21
N PRO A 253 -15.78 28.89 -8.54
CA PRO A 253 -16.00 30.17 -9.23
C PRO A 253 -17.32 30.86 -8.85
N ASP A 254 -18.38 30.07 -8.62
CA ASP A 254 -19.73 30.55 -8.30
C ASP A 254 -20.01 30.55 -6.78
N SER A 255 -18.96 30.37 -5.95
CA SER A 255 -19.12 30.34 -4.49
C SER A 255 -19.41 31.74 -3.93
N PRO A 256 -20.35 31.88 -2.96
CA PRO A 256 -20.55 33.15 -2.23
C PRO A 256 -19.28 33.67 -1.54
N SER A 257 -18.30 32.78 -1.31
CA SER A 257 -16.99 33.10 -0.69
C SER A 257 -15.95 33.66 -1.65
N THR A 258 -16.27 33.87 -2.93
CA THR A 258 -15.32 34.44 -3.93
C THR A 258 -14.86 35.87 -3.60
N GLY A 259 -15.52 36.56 -2.70
CA GLY A 259 -15.09 37.87 -2.17
C GLY A 259 -14.20 37.81 -0.92
N ALA A 260 -14.04 36.63 -0.30
CA ALA A 260 -13.06 36.46 0.77
C ALA A 260 -11.66 36.48 0.15
N SER A 261 -10.82 37.38 0.64
CA SER A 261 -9.44 37.54 0.22
C SER A 261 -8.80 36.16 -0.01
N THR A 262 -8.52 35.85 -1.27
CA THR A 262 -7.59 34.79 -1.61
C THR A 262 -6.26 35.20 -0.95
N MET A 263 -5.99 34.66 0.24
CA MET A 263 -4.69 34.86 0.85
C MET A 263 -3.66 34.34 -0.15
N GLN A 264 -3.04 35.31 -0.73
CA GLN A 264 -1.89 35.34 -1.60
C GLN A 264 -1.29 33.99 -1.96
N THR A 265 -1.25 33.76 -3.26
CA THR A 265 -0.20 32.97 -3.89
C THR A 265 1.08 33.07 -3.05
N ALA A 266 1.54 31.93 -2.57
CA ALA A 266 2.79 31.85 -1.83
C ALA A 266 3.87 32.63 -2.60
N GLY A 267 4.56 33.53 -1.90
CA GLY A 267 5.75 34.15 -2.44
C GLY A 267 6.77 33.06 -2.77
N GLY A 268 7.39 33.12 -3.94
CA GLY A 268 8.46 32.18 -4.31
C GLY A 268 8.23 31.30 -5.53
N GLY A 269 7.22 31.59 -6.36
CA GLY A 269 7.04 30.90 -7.66
C GLY A 269 6.40 29.51 -7.58
N LYS A 270 5.80 29.14 -6.42
CA LYS A 270 5.04 27.89 -6.24
C LYS A 270 3.66 27.97 -6.90
N SER A 271 3.17 26.86 -7.40
CA SER A 271 1.80 26.74 -7.91
C SER A 271 0.78 26.81 -6.74
N ALA A 272 -0.50 27.07 -7.06
CA ALA A 272 -1.57 27.00 -6.08
C ALA A 272 -1.69 25.62 -5.45
N PHE A 273 -1.46 24.55 -6.23
CA PHE A 273 -1.45 23.18 -5.76
C PHE A 273 -0.32 22.93 -4.73
N GLU A 274 0.90 23.35 -5.03
CA GLU A 274 2.02 23.22 -4.08
C GLU A 274 1.75 23.97 -2.78
N SER A 275 1.24 25.21 -2.89
CA SER A 275 0.92 26.07 -1.74
C SER A 275 -0.20 25.50 -0.87
N LEU A 276 -1.18 24.83 -1.47
CA LEU A 276 -2.30 24.19 -0.79
C LEU A 276 -1.82 23.12 0.22
N PHE A 277 -0.72 22.41 -0.10
CA PHE A 277 -0.18 21.31 0.73
C PHE A 277 1.04 21.69 1.56
N GLU A 278 1.55 22.93 1.43
CA GLU A 278 2.75 23.34 2.16
C GLU A 278 2.49 23.53 3.67
N PHE A 279 1.30 24.00 4.02
CA PHE A 279 0.87 24.15 5.40
C PHE A 279 -0.60 23.80 5.54
N VAL A 280 -0.89 22.56 5.90
CA VAL A 280 -2.29 22.08 6.02
C VAL A 280 -2.86 22.41 7.40
N ALA A 281 -2.10 22.12 8.46
CA ALA A 281 -2.45 22.40 9.86
C ALA A 281 -1.17 22.34 10.70
N THR A 282 -1.21 22.86 11.92
CA THR A 282 -0.08 22.76 12.87
C THR A 282 0.08 21.30 13.32
N THR A 283 1.07 20.62 12.75
CA THR A 283 1.41 19.23 13.07
C THR A 283 2.93 19.06 13.02
N ASP A 284 3.43 17.92 13.50
CA ASP A 284 4.80 17.50 13.23
C ASP A 284 4.91 17.01 11.77
N ASP A 285 5.57 17.80 10.93
CA ASP A 285 5.85 17.49 9.53
C ASP A 285 7.28 16.96 9.32
N THR A 286 8.07 16.79 10.37
CA THR A 286 9.44 16.26 10.29
C THR A 286 9.56 14.90 9.60
N PRO A 287 8.56 13.98 9.61
CA PRO A 287 8.60 12.79 8.81
C PRO A 287 8.77 13.03 7.30
N TYR A 288 8.19 14.11 6.76
CA TYR A 288 8.36 14.49 5.35
C TYR A 288 9.80 14.93 5.07
N LEU A 289 10.39 15.67 6.01
CA LEU A 289 11.72 16.22 5.89
C LEU A 289 12.83 15.17 6.03
N CYS A 290 12.48 13.95 6.45
CA CYS A 290 13.38 12.79 6.49
C CYS A 290 13.55 12.08 5.15
N ILE A 291 12.79 12.42 4.11
CA ILE A 291 12.91 11.79 2.78
C ILE A 291 14.35 11.86 2.23
N PRO A 292 15.07 13.01 2.24
CA PRO A 292 16.44 13.05 1.77
C PRO A 292 17.39 12.11 2.52
N ALA A 293 17.22 11.96 3.85
CA ALA A 293 18.00 11.01 4.63
C ALA A 293 17.70 9.54 4.27
N ALA A 294 16.43 9.23 4.02
CA ALA A 294 16.00 7.91 3.57
C ALA A 294 16.56 7.59 2.17
N MET A 295 16.51 8.54 1.23
CA MET A 295 17.08 8.38 -0.11
C MET A 295 18.61 8.26 -0.09
N LYS A 296 19.28 9.00 0.79
CA LYS A 296 20.72 8.84 1.02
C LYS A 296 21.05 7.43 1.53
N PHE A 297 20.32 6.92 2.52
CA PHE A 297 20.48 5.56 3.01
C PHE A 297 20.29 4.52 1.88
N ARG A 298 19.28 4.67 1.05
CA ARG A 298 19.02 3.77 -0.10
C ARG A 298 20.20 3.77 -1.09
N ARG A 299 20.71 4.95 -1.43
CA ARG A 299 21.85 5.09 -2.38
C ARG A 299 23.15 4.56 -1.78
N GLU A 300 23.52 5.02 -0.59
CA GLU A 300 24.87 4.82 -0.04
C GLU A 300 25.04 3.50 0.73
N THR A 301 23.98 3.05 1.42
CA THR A 301 24.05 1.83 2.24
C THR A 301 23.49 0.62 1.52
N CYS A 302 22.36 0.77 0.80
CA CYS A 302 21.72 -0.34 0.12
C CYS A 302 22.22 -0.53 -1.32
N GLY A 303 22.96 0.43 -1.88
CA GLY A 303 23.52 0.36 -3.24
C GLY A 303 22.56 0.77 -4.35
N GLY A 304 21.50 1.54 -4.02
CA GLY A 304 20.55 2.10 -4.97
C GLY A 304 19.27 1.29 -5.14
N ASP A 305 18.31 1.89 -5.85
CA ASP A 305 16.95 1.37 -5.94
C ASP A 305 16.86 0.06 -6.71
N GLU A 306 17.56 -0.10 -7.83
CA GLU A 306 17.57 -1.33 -8.61
C GLU A 306 18.01 -2.54 -7.78
N ARG A 307 19.08 -2.36 -6.98
CA ARG A 307 19.56 -3.42 -6.10
C ARG A 307 18.55 -3.75 -5.02
N ILE A 308 17.87 -2.75 -4.47
CA ILE A 308 16.80 -2.96 -3.48
C ILE A 308 15.65 -3.73 -4.11
N PHE A 309 15.14 -3.31 -5.27
CA PHE A 309 14.02 -3.97 -5.94
C PHE A 309 14.32 -5.44 -6.26
N THR A 310 15.48 -5.71 -6.83
CA THR A 310 15.94 -7.08 -7.12
C THR A 310 16.01 -7.91 -5.84
N TYR A 311 16.63 -7.39 -4.77
CA TYR A 311 16.74 -8.09 -3.50
C TYR A 311 15.37 -8.40 -2.88
N LEU A 312 14.45 -7.44 -2.88
CA LEU A 312 13.11 -7.62 -2.32
C LEU A 312 12.31 -8.68 -3.09
N GLU A 313 12.36 -8.65 -4.43
CA GLU A 313 11.66 -9.62 -5.27
C GLU A 313 12.24 -11.02 -5.11
N GLU A 314 13.56 -11.18 -5.17
CA GLU A 314 14.23 -12.47 -5.00
C GLU A 314 13.97 -13.05 -3.61
N LEU A 315 14.19 -12.26 -2.55
CA LEU A 315 13.99 -12.71 -1.18
C LEU A 315 12.53 -13.11 -0.90
N ALA A 316 11.54 -12.34 -1.42
CA ALA A 316 10.13 -12.67 -1.24
C ALA A 316 9.78 -14.01 -1.90
N ASN A 317 10.33 -14.26 -3.08
CA ASN A 317 10.07 -15.47 -3.84
C ASN A 317 10.77 -16.69 -3.23
N GLU A 318 12.03 -16.56 -2.77
CA GLU A 318 12.71 -17.62 -2.02
C GLU A 318 11.99 -17.93 -0.70
N ALA A 319 11.55 -16.91 0.03
CA ALA A 319 10.76 -17.04 1.25
C ALA A 319 9.47 -17.83 1.02
N ALA A 320 8.76 -17.53 -0.08
CA ALA A 320 7.56 -18.24 -0.47
C ALA A 320 7.81 -19.72 -0.70
N ASP A 321 8.86 -20.05 -1.46
CA ASP A 321 9.21 -21.44 -1.80
C ASP A 321 9.64 -22.21 -0.55
N ILE A 322 10.38 -21.59 0.37
CA ILE A 322 10.77 -22.18 1.66
C ILE A 322 9.52 -22.50 2.50
N VAL A 323 8.67 -21.52 2.71
CA VAL A 323 7.49 -21.68 3.57
C VAL A 323 6.48 -22.64 2.95
N ALA A 324 6.21 -22.55 1.65
CA ALA A 324 5.32 -23.46 0.96
C ALA A 324 5.86 -24.90 0.98
N GLY A 325 7.18 -25.09 0.80
CA GLY A 325 7.84 -26.39 0.89
C GLY A 325 7.72 -27.02 2.28
N GLU A 326 7.95 -26.26 3.38
CA GLU A 326 7.80 -26.75 4.75
C GLU A 326 6.35 -27.12 5.08
N LEU A 327 5.39 -26.31 4.62
CA LEU A 327 3.96 -26.57 4.82
C LEU A 327 3.44 -27.67 3.88
N GLY A 328 4.12 -27.98 2.78
CA GLY A 328 3.66 -28.84 1.70
C GLY A 328 2.41 -28.26 1.01
N THR A 329 2.45 -26.95 0.74
CA THR A 329 1.33 -26.19 0.17
C THR A 329 1.79 -25.42 -1.08
N GLU A 330 1.07 -24.39 -1.46
CA GLU A 330 1.32 -23.64 -2.69
C GLU A 330 1.47 -22.13 -2.42
N VAL A 331 2.14 -21.46 -3.34
CA VAL A 331 2.27 -20.01 -3.38
C VAL A 331 1.18 -19.45 -4.30
N MET A 332 0.64 -18.28 -3.98
CA MET A 332 -0.34 -17.60 -4.83
C MET A 332 0.35 -17.06 -6.09
N GLN A 333 0.08 -17.69 -7.21
CA GLN A 333 0.56 -17.30 -8.54
C GLN A 333 -0.45 -17.68 -9.61
N GLU A 334 -0.34 -17.14 -10.81
CA GLU A 334 -1.25 -17.40 -11.91
C GLU A 334 -1.32 -18.90 -12.25
N PRO A 335 -2.49 -19.42 -12.66
CA PRO A 335 -2.64 -20.80 -13.08
C PRO A 335 -1.67 -21.16 -14.22
N GLY A 336 -1.06 -22.35 -14.15
CA GLY A 336 -0.15 -22.85 -15.18
C GLY A 336 1.29 -22.34 -15.12
N ILE A 337 1.59 -21.33 -14.34
CA ILE A 337 2.97 -20.84 -14.12
C ILE A 337 3.75 -21.87 -13.32
N LYS A 338 4.95 -22.21 -13.79
CA LYS A 338 5.83 -23.19 -13.15
C LYS A 338 6.98 -22.55 -12.38
N HIS A 339 7.43 -21.39 -12.83
CA HIS A 339 8.56 -20.70 -12.23
C HIS A 339 8.17 -19.27 -11.86
N TRP A 340 8.48 -18.85 -10.66
CA TRP A 340 8.07 -17.53 -10.13
C TRP A 340 8.48 -16.34 -11.01
N LYS A 341 9.60 -16.44 -11.76
CA LYS A 341 10.06 -15.39 -12.68
C LYS A 341 9.08 -15.12 -13.83
N GLU A 342 8.18 -16.06 -14.13
CA GLU A 342 7.13 -15.94 -15.15
C GLU A 342 5.85 -15.31 -14.57
N SER A 343 5.67 -15.36 -13.24
CA SER A 343 4.49 -14.84 -12.57
C SER A 343 4.52 -13.32 -12.48
N LEU A 344 3.49 -12.64 -12.94
CA LEU A 344 3.31 -11.19 -12.76
C LEU A 344 2.83 -10.87 -11.34
N LEU A 345 2.01 -11.73 -10.73
CA LEU A 345 1.53 -11.56 -9.36
C LEU A 345 2.67 -11.55 -8.33
N ARG A 346 3.77 -12.27 -8.62
CA ARG A 346 4.93 -12.42 -7.73
C ARG A 346 6.05 -11.39 -7.97
N LYS A 347 5.88 -10.42 -8.89
CA LYS A 347 6.88 -9.38 -9.19
C LYS A 347 6.85 -8.23 -8.19
N CYS A 348 7.06 -8.55 -6.91
CA CYS A 348 7.21 -7.58 -5.83
C CYS A 348 7.85 -8.24 -4.60
N GLY A 349 8.21 -7.44 -3.61
CA GLY A 349 8.76 -7.92 -2.33
C GLY A 349 7.72 -8.47 -1.36
N MET A 350 6.50 -8.77 -1.81
CA MET A 350 5.44 -9.42 -1.03
C MET A 350 4.99 -10.70 -1.75
N THR A 351 4.63 -11.69 -0.97
CA THR A 351 4.11 -12.96 -1.48
C THR A 351 3.13 -13.58 -0.49
N THR A 352 2.33 -14.52 -0.96
CA THR A 352 1.26 -15.12 -0.17
C THR A 352 1.31 -16.63 -0.31
N VAL A 353 1.39 -17.33 0.83
CA VAL A 353 1.50 -18.79 0.90
C VAL A 353 0.24 -19.35 1.53
N ARG A 354 -0.31 -20.42 0.95
CA ARG A 354 -1.48 -21.12 1.48
C ARG A 354 -1.11 -21.87 2.76
N LEU A 355 -1.94 -21.71 3.78
CA LEU A 355 -1.86 -22.55 4.96
C LEU A 355 -2.70 -23.83 4.74
N PRO A 356 -2.31 -24.98 5.31
CA PRO A 356 -3.04 -26.23 5.15
C PRO A 356 -4.33 -26.29 6.02
N ILE A 357 -5.04 -25.17 6.11
CA ILE A 357 -6.24 -24.98 6.93
C ILE A 357 -7.39 -24.55 6.00
N PRO A 358 -8.28 -25.50 5.61
CA PRO A 358 -9.44 -25.21 4.78
C PRO A 358 -10.55 -24.50 5.57
N ILE A 359 -11.41 -23.77 4.86
CA ILE A 359 -12.56 -23.05 5.41
C ILE A 359 -13.83 -23.62 4.77
N GLN A 360 -14.87 -23.78 5.57
CA GLN A 360 -16.21 -24.11 5.10
C GLN A 360 -16.88 -22.80 4.63
N ASP A 361 -16.88 -22.56 3.32
CA ASP A 361 -17.36 -21.30 2.73
C ASP A 361 -18.79 -21.36 2.16
N GLY A 362 -19.52 -22.43 2.43
CA GLY A 362 -20.92 -22.60 1.99
C GLY A 362 -21.09 -22.82 0.47
N THR A 363 -20.01 -22.77 -0.28
CA THR A 363 -20.01 -23.24 -1.69
C THR A 363 -19.59 -24.69 -1.71
N ASP A 364 -20.29 -25.54 -2.48
CA ASP A 364 -20.00 -26.97 -2.68
C ASP A 364 -18.67 -27.23 -3.43
N ILE A 365 -17.75 -26.29 -3.38
CA ILE A 365 -16.40 -26.51 -3.84
C ILE A 365 -15.71 -27.32 -2.76
N SER A 366 -15.83 -28.64 -2.88
CA SER A 366 -14.97 -29.57 -2.16
C SER A 366 -13.55 -29.02 -2.22
N PRO A 367 -12.93 -28.68 -1.07
CA PRO A 367 -11.53 -28.25 -1.07
C PRO A 367 -10.76 -29.36 -1.78
N ASP A 368 -10.12 -29.02 -2.92
CA ASP A 368 -9.50 -29.93 -3.88
C ASP A 368 -9.00 -31.22 -3.20
N ALA A 369 -9.56 -32.37 -3.58
CA ALA A 369 -9.39 -33.67 -2.93
C ALA A 369 -7.94 -34.18 -2.85
N GLY A 370 -6.97 -33.39 -3.31
CA GLY A 370 -5.54 -33.68 -3.28
C GLY A 370 -4.68 -32.68 -2.49
N LYS A 371 -5.24 -31.56 -1.99
CA LYS A 371 -4.43 -30.55 -1.29
C LYS A 371 -4.17 -30.96 0.18
N LYS A 372 -2.93 -30.77 0.65
CA LYS A 372 -2.57 -31.04 2.05
C LYS A 372 -3.40 -30.18 3.00
N ARG A 373 -3.95 -30.81 4.03
CA ARG A 373 -4.70 -30.19 5.12
C ARG A 373 -4.31 -30.80 6.47
N VAL A 374 -4.43 -30.03 7.53
CA VAL A 374 -4.16 -30.47 8.93
C VAL A 374 -5.42 -30.63 9.78
N CYS A 375 -6.56 -30.11 9.29
CA CYS A 375 -7.85 -30.20 10.01
C CYS A 375 -9.00 -30.36 9.02
N MET A 376 -10.19 -30.64 9.56
CA MET A 376 -11.45 -30.47 8.84
C MET A 376 -11.69 -28.98 8.51
N PRO A 377 -12.50 -28.66 7.49
CA PRO A 377 -12.80 -27.27 7.16
C PRO A 377 -13.33 -26.50 8.38
N LEU A 378 -12.70 -25.35 8.67
CA LEU A 378 -13.12 -24.47 9.75
C LEU A 378 -14.49 -23.85 9.44
N PRO A 379 -15.43 -23.81 10.38
CA PRO A 379 -16.64 -23.00 10.26
C PRO A 379 -16.29 -21.52 9.99
N ALA A 380 -17.08 -20.87 9.14
CA ALA A 380 -16.79 -19.49 8.71
C ALA A 380 -16.77 -18.49 9.89
N ASP A 381 -17.56 -18.73 10.92
CA ASP A 381 -17.62 -17.91 12.14
C ASP A 381 -16.40 -18.08 13.06
N GLU A 382 -15.69 -19.20 12.99
CA GLU A 382 -14.45 -19.42 13.74
C GLU A 382 -13.20 -18.77 13.07
N VAL A 383 -13.25 -18.55 11.78
CA VAL A 383 -12.11 -18.05 10.97
C VAL A 383 -11.49 -16.76 11.55
N PRO A 384 -12.26 -15.70 11.90
CA PRO A 384 -11.66 -14.49 12.48
C PRO A 384 -10.93 -14.76 13.80
N GLY A 385 -11.46 -15.65 14.63
CA GLY A 385 -10.85 -16.07 15.90
C GLY A 385 -9.53 -16.79 15.69
N VAL A 386 -9.49 -17.74 14.75
CA VAL A 386 -8.28 -18.50 14.40
C VAL A 386 -7.20 -17.58 13.80
N CYS A 387 -7.54 -16.71 12.87
CA CYS A 387 -6.61 -15.74 12.30
C CYS A 387 -5.98 -14.86 13.39
N ARG A 388 -6.81 -14.32 14.28
CA ARG A 388 -6.34 -13.49 15.40
C ARG A 388 -5.43 -14.29 16.33
N TRP A 389 -5.86 -15.47 16.75
CA TRP A 389 -5.06 -16.32 17.63
C TRP A 389 -3.68 -16.64 17.04
N MET A 390 -3.59 -16.99 15.75
CA MET A 390 -2.30 -17.24 15.09
C MET A 390 -1.42 -16.00 15.09
N GLN A 391 -1.96 -14.83 14.81
CA GLN A 391 -1.23 -13.56 14.80
C GLN A 391 -0.76 -13.15 16.19
N ASP A 392 -1.62 -13.26 17.20
CA ASP A 392 -1.29 -12.95 18.60
C ASP A 392 -0.21 -13.94 19.12
N THR A 393 -0.32 -15.22 18.81
CA THR A 393 0.69 -16.22 19.17
C THR A 393 2.06 -15.93 18.51
N LEU A 394 2.08 -15.49 17.24
CA LEU A 394 3.32 -15.07 16.58
C LEU A 394 3.99 -13.90 17.30
N VAL A 395 3.20 -12.96 17.83
CA VAL A 395 3.71 -11.82 18.61
C VAL A 395 4.18 -12.28 19.98
N ASP A 396 3.34 -13.00 20.72
CA ASP A 396 3.57 -13.28 22.14
C ASP A 396 4.65 -14.36 22.38
N GLU A 397 4.68 -15.41 21.54
CA GLU A 397 5.62 -16.52 21.72
C GLU A 397 6.91 -16.37 20.89
N TYR A 398 6.86 -15.61 19.76
CA TYR A 398 7.96 -15.58 18.79
C TYR A 398 8.46 -14.17 18.44
N ASP A 399 7.90 -13.13 19.08
CA ASP A 399 8.26 -11.71 18.81
C ASP A 399 8.27 -11.38 17.30
N THR A 400 7.30 -11.92 16.54
CA THR A 400 7.17 -11.72 15.09
C THR A 400 5.72 -11.54 14.69
N PHE A 401 5.48 -11.05 13.48
CA PHE A 401 4.12 -10.84 12.95
C PHE A 401 4.03 -11.21 11.48
N LEU A 402 3.05 -12.03 11.13
CA LEU A 402 2.65 -12.32 9.76
C LEU A 402 1.12 -12.17 9.65
N PRO A 403 0.62 -11.40 8.68
CA PRO A 403 -0.82 -11.36 8.41
C PRO A 403 -1.31 -12.76 7.99
N VAL A 404 -2.33 -13.26 8.70
CA VAL A 404 -3.07 -14.47 8.36
C VAL A 404 -4.49 -14.07 8.03
N PHE A 405 -5.03 -14.53 6.91
CA PHE A 405 -6.33 -14.10 6.40
C PHE A 405 -7.00 -15.18 5.54
N PRO A 406 -8.34 -15.16 5.44
CA PRO A 406 -9.09 -16.07 4.58
C PRO A 406 -9.04 -15.60 3.13
N HIS A 407 -8.86 -16.54 2.20
CA HIS A 407 -9.06 -16.32 0.77
C HIS A 407 -9.32 -17.65 0.07
N GLY A 408 -10.33 -17.69 -0.79
CA GLY A 408 -10.56 -18.83 -1.65
C GLY A 408 -10.81 -20.16 -0.94
N GLY A 409 -11.50 -20.16 0.22
CA GLY A 409 -11.79 -21.38 0.98
C GLY A 409 -10.62 -21.92 1.79
N TRP A 410 -9.54 -21.12 1.97
CA TRP A 410 -8.34 -21.47 2.73
C TRP A 410 -7.84 -20.29 3.56
N LEU A 411 -7.09 -20.58 4.62
CA LEU A 411 -6.25 -19.58 5.25
C LEU A 411 -4.93 -19.40 4.47
N TRP A 412 -4.46 -18.18 4.46
CA TRP A 412 -3.20 -17.77 3.80
C TRP A 412 -2.37 -16.91 4.73
N ALA A 413 -1.06 -16.96 4.57
CA ALA A 413 -0.12 -16.06 5.23
C ALA A 413 0.59 -15.19 4.20
N ARG A 414 0.69 -13.88 4.48
CA ARG A 414 1.47 -12.95 3.68
C ARG A 414 2.89 -12.81 4.23
N LEU A 415 3.86 -13.06 3.39
CA LEU A 415 5.27 -12.78 3.65
C LEU A 415 5.64 -11.44 3.04
N SER A 416 6.58 -10.72 3.65
CA SER A 416 7.08 -9.45 3.15
C SER A 416 8.61 -9.42 3.30
N ALA A 417 9.31 -9.35 2.19
CA ALA A 417 10.75 -9.14 2.18
C ALA A 417 11.07 -7.69 2.56
N GLN A 418 12.17 -7.48 3.26
CA GLN A 418 12.69 -6.16 3.59
C GLN A 418 14.21 -6.19 3.56
N VAL A 419 14.87 -5.05 3.33
CA VAL A 419 16.34 -4.98 3.24
C VAL A 419 17.07 -5.39 4.52
N TYR A 420 16.37 -5.51 5.63
CA TYR A 420 16.87 -5.97 6.93
C TYR A 420 16.52 -7.44 7.24
N LEU A 421 15.89 -8.16 6.32
CA LEU A 421 15.58 -9.58 6.41
C LEU A 421 16.49 -10.39 5.47
N GLU A 422 16.72 -11.64 5.83
CA GLU A 422 17.51 -12.60 5.08
C GLU A 422 16.73 -13.92 4.94
N LYS A 423 17.18 -14.78 4.04
CA LYS A 423 16.63 -16.12 3.82
C LYS A 423 16.46 -16.92 5.12
N LYS A 424 17.46 -16.87 6.02
CA LYS A 424 17.42 -17.56 7.32
C LYS A 424 16.24 -17.17 8.21
N ASP A 425 15.70 -15.96 8.03
CA ASP A 425 14.53 -15.51 8.79
C ASP A 425 13.27 -16.26 8.36
N PHE A 426 13.20 -16.63 7.08
CA PHE A 426 12.08 -17.40 6.54
C PHE A 426 12.26 -18.91 6.79
N GLU A 427 13.49 -19.41 6.78
CA GLU A 427 13.82 -20.76 7.24
C GLU A 427 13.45 -20.96 8.72
N TRP A 428 13.60 -19.92 9.54
CA TRP A 428 13.22 -19.94 10.95
C TRP A 428 11.69 -19.89 11.15
N VAL A 429 10.95 -19.06 10.40
CA VAL A 429 9.50 -18.91 10.61
C VAL A 429 8.68 -20.05 9.99
N ALA A 430 9.20 -20.74 8.99
CA ALA A 430 8.48 -21.81 8.31
C ALA A 430 8.02 -22.95 9.25
N PRO A 431 8.90 -23.55 10.10
CA PRO A 431 8.47 -24.56 11.08
C PRO A 431 7.52 -23.99 12.15
N ILE A 432 7.65 -22.73 12.51
CA ILE A 432 6.70 -22.07 13.45
C ILE A 432 5.30 -22.03 12.85
N LEU A 433 5.17 -21.59 11.60
CA LEU A 433 3.87 -21.58 10.91
C LEU A 433 3.28 -23.00 10.81
N LYS A 434 4.10 -24.00 10.57
CA LYS A 434 3.68 -25.41 10.54
C LYS A 434 3.13 -25.87 11.89
N ASP A 435 3.84 -25.59 12.98
CA ASP A 435 3.38 -25.91 14.34
C ASP A 435 2.06 -25.21 14.67
N LEU A 436 1.92 -23.91 14.32
CA LEU A 436 0.67 -23.19 14.52
C LEU A 436 -0.49 -23.82 13.74
N CYS A 437 -0.27 -24.23 12.49
CA CYS A 437 -1.28 -24.95 11.73
C CYS A 437 -1.68 -26.27 12.38
N GLU A 438 -0.71 -27.05 12.92
CA GLU A 438 -0.96 -28.31 13.63
C GLU A 438 -1.73 -28.07 14.94
N ARG A 439 -1.43 -26.99 15.68
CA ARG A 439 -2.18 -26.58 16.89
C ARG A 439 -3.65 -26.27 16.57
N VAL A 440 -3.91 -25.58 15.44
CA VAL A 440 -5.30 -25.36 14.96
C VAL A 440 -5.97 -26.70 14.70
N GLY A 441 -5.29 -27.63 14.01
CA GLY A 441 -5.83 -28.97 13.73
C GLY A 441 -6.17 -29.76 14.99
N LYS A 442 -5.40 -29.64 16.06
CA LYS A 442 -5.66 -30.30 17.35
C LYS A 442 -6.85 -29.70 18.10
N LYS A 443 -7.00 -28.36 18.05
CA LYS A 443 -8.15 -27.66 18.68
C LYS A 443 -9.47 -27.93 17.99
N SER A 444 -9.45 -28.18 16.68
CA SER A 444 -10.64 -28.44 15.86
C SER A 444 -11.09 -29.91 15.88
N GLN A 445 -10.38 -30.80 16.60
CA GLN A 445 -10.85 -32.16 16.82
C GLN A 445 -11.84 -32.16 17.98
N PRO A 446 -13.07 -32.68 17.82
CA PRO A 446 -13.96 -32.86 18.96
C PRO A 446 -13.27 -33.73 20.00
N GLU A 447 -13.23 -33.26 21.25
CA GLU A 447 -12.79 -34.11 22.38
C GLU A 447 -13.47 -35.46 22.23
N ALA A 448 -12.72 -36.51 21.99
CA ALA A 448 -13.24 -37.85 22.09
C ALA A 448 -13.72 -38.01 23.53
N LYS A 449 -15.04 -37.96 23.75
CA LYS A 449 -15.63 -38.30 25.01
C LYS A 449 -15.22 -39.74 25.32
N LEU A 450 -14.24 -39.90 26.21
CA LEU A 450 -13.99 -41.14 26.90
C LEU A 450 -15.15 -41.46 27.85
#